data_0ea4d923156e82d561a7fe45f2df1319
#
_entry.id   0ea4d923156e82d561a7fe45f2df1319
#
_cell.length_a   1.000
_cell.length_b   1.000
_cell.length_c   1.000
_cell.angle_alpha   90.00
_cell.angle_beta   90.00
_cell.angle_gamma   90.00
#
_symmetry.space_group_name_H-M   'P 1'
#
loop_
_entity.id
_entity.type
_entity.pdbx_description
1 polymer ?
#
loop_
_entity_poly.entity_id
_entity_poly.type
_entity_poly.pdbx_seq_one_letter_code
_entity_poly.pdbx_strand_id
1 'polypeptide(L)'
;GEIELSEELFKKIIHKKPNYINAYVNLGNLKRDCNNFEAAIDLYTEALNINDKIPVIFYSLALAYQGLGKFKLAIEYAEKALILDPKFTQADLLISQSTKYKHGDQHLNAMNLKLNNIELNKNQKINLLFALAKAHEDIGEIEKSFANLSLGNQIKRNLLDFDIKDEAKLFNQIKKVFSNIDTNKVLKKN
;
A
#
# COMPACT_ATOMS: atom_id res chain seq x y z
N GLY A 1 -18.96 -17.12 -5.69
CA GLY A 1 -17.77 -17.37 -4.85
C GLY A 1 -17.72 -16.43 -3.65
N GLU A 2 -16.61 -16.39 -2.93
CA GLU A 2 -16.47 -15.56 -1.70
C GLU A 2 -16.57 -14.04 -2.00
N ILE A 3 -16.12 -13.60 -3.17
CA ILE A 3 -16.16 -12.20 -3.59
C ILE A 3 -17.61 -11.75 -3.78
N GLU A 4 -18.41 -12.50 -4.49
CA GLU A 4 -19.83 -12.18 -4.75
C GLU A 4 -20.64 -12.17 -3.45
N LEU A 5 -20.37 -13.10 -2.54
CA LEU A 5 -21.00 -13.13 -1.22
C LEU A 5 -20.64 -11.89 -0.39
N SER A 6 -19.37 -11.49 -0.40
CA SER A 6 -18.89 -10.31 0.31
C SER A 6 -19.54 -9.03 -0.26
N GLU A 7 -19.64 -8.93 -1.59
CA GLU A 7 -20.30 -7.81 -2.26
C GLU A 7 -21.78 -7.70 -1.86
N GLU A 8 -22.49 -8.83 -1.88
CA GLU A 8 -23.91 -8.88 -1.48
C GLU A 8 -24.11 -8.48 -0.02
N LEU A 9 -23.23 -8.93 0.87
CA LEU A 9 -23.27 -8.55 2.29
C LEU A 9 -23.06 -7.06 2.50
N PHE A 10 -22.05 -6.46 1.86
CA PHE A 10 -21.84 -5.01 1.98
C PHE A 10 -23.00 -4.20 1.41
N LYS A 11 -23.58 -4.60 0.28
CA LYS A 11 -24.80 -3.97 -0.29
C LYS A 11 -25.98 -4.06 0.68
N LYS A 12 -26.20 -5.20 1.33
CA LYS A 12 -27.24 -5.36 2.36
C LYS A 12 -26.99 -4.46 3.57
N ILE A 13 -25.73 -4.29 3.98
CA ILE A 13 -25.37 -3.38 5.08
C ILE A 13 -25.68 -1.94 4.70
N ILE A 14 -25.27 -1.50 3.50
CA ILE A 14 -25.52 -0.15 2.97
C ILE A 14 -27.03 0.11 2.91
N HIS A 15 -27.80 -0.83 2.39
CA HIS A 15 -29.28 -0.69 2.33
C HIS A 15 -29.89 -0.52 3.73
N LYS A 16 -29.44 -1.28 4.73
CA LYS A 16 -29.95 -1.19 6.11
C LYS A 16 -29.42 0.02 6.88
N LYS A 17 -28.20 0.47 6.57
CA LYS A 17 -27.49 1.55 7.28
C LYS A 17 -26.79 2.44 6.24
N PRO A 18 -27.52 3.36 5.57
CA PRO A 18 -26.96 4.18 4.49
C PRO A 18 -25.80 5.09 4.91
N ASN A 19 -25.68 5.41 6.20
CA ASN A 19 -24.58 6.25 6.71
C ASN A 19 -23.41 5.44 7.29
N TYR A 20 -23.35 4.12 7.06
CA TYR A 20 -22.26 3.29 7.58
C TYR A 20 -21.07 3.31 6.63
N ILE A 21 -20.22 4.30 6.78
CA ILE A 21 -19.05 4.60 5.92
C ILE A 21 -18.19 3.37 5.64
N ASN A 22 -17.91 2.55 6.66
CA ASN A 22 -17.04 1.37 6.49
C ASN A 22 -17.57 0.37 5.47
N ALA A 23 -18.88 0.28 5.26
CA ALA A 23 -19.44 -0.61 4.25
C ALA A 23 -19.13 -0.12 2.83
N TYR A 24 -19.21 1.20 2.59
CA TYR A 24 -18.82 1.80 1.30
C TYR A 24 -17.33 1.64 1.04
N VAL A 25 -16.50 1.92 2.04
CA VAL A 25 -15.03 1.80 1.91
C VAL A 25 -14.62 0.35 1.63
N ASN A 26 -15.18 -0.62 2.36
CA ASN A 26 -14.86 -2.03 2.18
C ASN A 26 -15.36 -2.57 0.84
N LEU A 27 -16.56 -2.17 0.41
CA LEU A 27 -17.07 -2.52 -0.92
C LEU A 27 -16.22 -1.86 -2.02
N GLY A 28 -15.81 -0.60 -1.83
CA GLY A 28 -14.90 0.09 -2.73
C GLY A 28 -13.54 -0.61 -2.83
N ASN A 29 -12.98 -1.06 -1.71
CA ASN A 29 -11.74 -1.84 -1.70
C ASN A 29 -11.91 -3.15 -2.48
N LEU A 30 -13.02 -3.87 -2.27
CA LEU A 30 -13.32 -5.10 -3.01
C LEU A 30 -13.41 -4.82 -4.52
N LYS A 31 -14.08 -3.74 -4.94
CA LYS A 31 -14.16 -3.34 -6.35
C LYS A 31 -12.80 -3.00 -6.93
N ARG A 32 -11.97 -2.22 -6.20
CA ARG A 32 -10.59 -1.88 -6.60
C ARG A 32 -9.74 -3.14 -6.76
N ASP A 33 -9.80 -4.07 -5.82
CA ASP A 33 -9.02 -5.31 -5.83
C ASP A 33 -9.44 -6.24 -6.98
N CYS A 34 -10.69 -6.09 -7.48
CA CYS A 34 -11.18 -6.69 -8.72
C CYS A 34 -10.88 -5.84 -9.97
N ASN A 35 -10.04 -4.80 -9.89
CA ASN A 35 -9.71 -3.85 -10.96
C ASN A 35 -10.93 -3.07 -11.50
N ASN A 36 -12.05 -3.04 -10.80
CA ASN A 36 -13.21 -2.20 -11.14
C ASN A 36 -13.06 -0.83 -10.44
N PHE A 37 -12.12 -0.03 -10.96
CA PHE A 37 -11.72 1.23 -10.34
C PHE A 37 -12.82 2.28 -10.37
N GLU A 38 -13.64 2.33 -11.43
CA GLU A 38 -14.76 3.26 -11.54
C GLU A 38 -15.80 3.03 -10.44
N ALA A 39 -16.24 1.78 -10.26
CA ALA A 39 -17.17 1.44 -9.19
C ALA A 39 -16.57 1.69 -7.79
N ALA A 40 -15.26 1.51 -7.63
CA ALA A 40 -14.59 1.84 -6.37
C ALA A 40 -14.62 3.35 -6.11
N ILE A 41 -14.36 4.19 -7.12
CA ILE A 41 -14.40 5.65 -7.03
C ILE A 41 -15.80 6.12 -6.63
N ASP A 42 -16.85 5.58 -7.23
CA ASP A 42 -18.23 5.94 -6.89
C ASP A 42 -18.51 5.66 -5.41
N LEU A 43 -18.13 4.47 -4.92
CA LEU A 43 -18.32 4.06 -3.54
C LEU A 43 -17.52 4.92 -2.54
N TYR A 44 -16.28 5.27 -2.86
CA TYR A 44 -15.48 6.18 -2.02
C TYR A 44 -16.04 7.60 -2.02
N THR A 45 -16.60 8.04 -3.15
CA THR A 45 -17.27 9.35 -3.24
C THR A 45 -18.52 9.39 -2.36
N GLU A 46 -19.33 8.33 -2.38
CA GLU A 46 -20.47 8.21 -1.44
C GLU A 46 -20.01 8.20 0.02
N ALA A 47 -18.89 7.54 0.34
CA ALA A 47 -18.32 7.58 1.68
C ALA A 47 -17.90 9.00 2.10
N LEU A 48 -17.32 9.80 1.19
CA LEU A 48 -16.97 11.21 1.43
C LEU A 48 -18.21 12.10 1.60
N ASN A 49 -19.31 11.84 0.89
CA ASN A 49 -20.56 12.56 1.08
C ASN A 49 -21.12 12.42 2.51
N ILE A 50 -20.79 11.29 3.18
CA ILE A 50 -21.18 11.06 4.57
C ILE A 50 -20.21 11.76 5.53
N ASN A 51 -18.89 11.64 5.28
CA ASN A 51 -17.85 12.30 6.06
C ASN A 51 -16.57 12.52 5.23
N ASP A 52 -16.26 13.78 4.99
CA ASP A 52 -15.11 14.24 4.20
C ASP A 52 -13.82 14.48 5.03
N LYS A 53 -13.82 14.10 6.32
CA LYS A 53 -12.67 14.30 7.22
C LYS A 53 -11.88 13.02 7.52
N ILE A 54 -12.00 12.00 6.66
CA ILE A 54 -11.37 10.70 6.86
C ILE A 54 -10.23 10.52 5.84
N PRO A 55 -8.95 10.64 6.24
CA PRO A 55 -7.79 10.59 5.32
C PRO A 55 -7.74 9.33 4.47
N VAL A 56 -8.10 8.16 5.05
CA VAL A 56 -8.04 6.88 4.34
C VAL A 56 -8.96 6.80 3.13
N ILE A 57 -10.08 7.56 3.11
CA ILE A 57 -10.99 7.56 1.94
C ILE A 57 -10.34 8.31 0.77
N PHE A 58 -9.71 9.46 1.03
CA PHE A 58 -8.96 10.19 0.03
C PHE A 58 -7.79 9.36 -0.52
N TYR A 59 -7.09 8.65 0.34
CA TYR A 59 -6.03 7.73 -0.08
C TYR A 59 -6.57 6.57 -0.94
N SER A 60 -7.74 6.02 -0.60
CA SER A 60 -8.39 4.97 -1.39
C SER A 60 -8.78 5.46 -2.78
N LEU A 61 -9.29 6.70 -2.89
CA LEU A 61 -9.52 7.37 -4.18
C LEU A 61 -8.21 7.56 -4.95
N ALA A 62 -7.15 7.99 -4.27
CA ALA A 62 -5.83 8.14 -4.90
C ALA A 62 -5.34 6.82 -5.50
N LEU A 63 -5.47 5.71 -4.78
CA LEU A 63 -5.12 4.37 -5.28
C LEU A 63 -5.98 3.97 -6.50
N ALA A 64 -7.28 4.26 -6.48
CA ALA A 64 -8.17 3.93 -7.61
C ALA A 64 -7.82 4.76 -8.86
N TYR A 65 -7.53 6.05 -8.69
CA TYR A 65 -7.07 6.89 -9.79
C TYR A 65 -5.68 6.50 -10.31
N GLN A 66 -4.78 6.07 -9.42
CA GLN A 66 -3.48 5.51 -9.83
C GLN A 66 -3.67 4.24 -10.67
N GLY A 67 -4.58 3.34 -10.28
CA GLY A 67 -4.94 2.15 -11.05
C GLY A 67 -5.48 2.45 -12.44
N LEU A 68 -6.20 3.56 -12.61
CA LEU A 68 -6.65 4.07 -13.90
C LEU A 68 -5.56 4.81 -14.71
N GLY A 69 -4.34 4.95 -14.20
CA GLY A 69 -3.28 5.76 -14.82
C GLY A 69 -3.53 7.27 -14.76
N LYS A 70 -4.52 7.72 -13.98
CA LYS A 70 -4.86 9.15 -13.80
C LYS A 70 -3.99 9.76 -12.70
N PHE A 71 -2.68 9.78 -12.90
CA PHE A 71 -1.69 10.14 -11.88
C PHE A 71 -1.87 11.53 -11.27
N LYS A 72 -2.32 12.53 -12.06
CA LYS A 72 -2.60 13.88 -11.53
C LYS A 72 -3.68 13.85 -10.46
N LEU A 73 -4.78 13.15 -10.71
CA LEU A 73 -5.86 12.99 -9.74
C LEU A 73 -5.42 12.16 -8.53
N ALA A 74 -4.62 11.10 -8.76
CA ALA A 74 -4.06 10.31 -7.67
C ALA A 74 -3.23 11.17 -6.71
N ILE A 75 -2.37 12.04 -7.23
CA ILE A 75 -1.58 12.98 -6.42
C ILE A 75 -2.50 13.95 -5.66
N GLU A 76 -3.46 14.58 -6.34
CA GLU A 76 -4.40 15.52 -5.73
C GLU A 76 -5.16 14.90 -4.54
N TYR A 77 -5.66 13.69 -4.70
CA TYR A 77 -6.37 13.00 -3.61
C TYR A 77 -5.43 12.54 -2.50
N ALA A 78 -4.21 12.13 -2.80
CA ALA A 78 -3.21 11.80 -1.80
C ALA A 78 -2.78 13.03 -0.98
N GLU A 79 -2.65 14.21 -1.61
CA GLU A 79 -2.40 15.48 -0.93
C GLU A 79 -3.54 15.86 0.03
N LYS A 80 -4.81 15.64 -0.37
CA LYS A 80 -5.97 15.84 0.53
C LYS A 80 -5.87 14.94 1.77
N ALA A 81 -5.42 13.69 1.62
CA ALA A 81 -5.18 12.82 2.76
C ALA A 81 -4.09 13.38 3.69
N LEU A 82 -3.00 13.92 3.15
CA LEU A 82 -1.89 14.53 3.93
C LEU A 82 -2.30 15.83 4.62
N ILE A 83 -3.21 16.62 4.03
CA ILE A 83 -3.76 17.82 4.67
C ILE A 83 -4.55 17.44 5.94
N LEU A 84 -5.33 16.35 5.89
CA LEU A 84 -6.11 15.86 7.02
C LEU A 84 -5.26 15.16 8.08
N ASP A 85 -4.27 14.39 7.64
CA ASP A 85 -3.32 13.70 8.53
C ASP A 85 -1.89 13.76 7.94
N PRO A 86 -1.05 14.68 8.41
CA PRO A 86 0.34 14.77 7.96
C PRO A 86 1.19 13.51 8.24
N LYS A 87 0.73 12.62 9.14
CA LYS A 87 1.40 11.33 9.43
C LYS A 87 0.96 10.19 8.51
N PHE A 88 0.07 10.45 7.55
CA PHE A 88 -0.44 9.44 6.61
C PHE A 88 0.57 9.16 5.50
N THR A 89 1.74 8.62 5.87
CA THR A 89 2.92 8.45 4.99
C THR A 89 2.72 7.47 3.81
N GLN A 90 1.63 6.69 3.80
CA GLN A 90 1.23 5.93 2.61
C GLN A 90 0.91 6.87 1.43
N ALA A 91 0.35 8.06 1.73
CA ALA A 91 0.09 9.06 0.71
C ALA A 91 1.40 9.68 0.18
N ASP A 92 2.40 9.95 1.04
CA ASP A 92 3.72 10.38 0.57
C ASP A 92 4.34 9.34 -0.38
N LEU A 93 4.21 8.06 -0.06
CA LEU A 93 4.72 6.97 -0.90
C LEU A 93 4.00 6.91 -2.24
N LEU A 94 2.66 7.02 -2.26
CA LEU A 94 1.87 7.04 -3.49
C LEU A 94 2.25 8.23 -4.38
N ILE A 95 2.38 9.43 -3.81
CA ILE A 95 2.81 10.64 -4.52
C ILE A 95 4.19 10.39 -5.13
N SER A 96 5.13 9.83 -4.36
CA SER A 96 6.48 9.57 -4.86
C SER A 96 6.51 8.60 -6.03
N GLN A 97 5.66 7.59 -6.03
CA GLN A 97 5.52 6.63 -7.13
C GLN A 97 4.86 7.22 -8.38
N SER A 98 4.09 8.29 -8.21
CA SER A 98 3.32 8.93 -9.28
C SER A 98 3.99 10.22 -9.81
N THR A 99 5.11 10.63 -9.22
CA THR A 99 5.83 11.87 -9.52
C THR A 99 7.24 11.59 -10.03
N LYS A 100 7.72 12.40 -10.97
CA LYS A 100 9.14 12.50 -11.31
C LYS A 100 9.73 13.76 -10.65
N TYR A 101 10.53 13.56 -9.62
CA TYR A 101 11.10 14.65 -8.83
C TYR A 101 12.19 15.42 -9.55
N LYS A 102 12.35 16.70 -9.16
CA LYS A 102 13.44 17.60 -9.56
C LYS A 102 14.05 18.24 -8.33
N HIS A 103 15.26 18.77 -8.46
CA HIS A 103 15.86 19.56 -7.39
C HIS A 103 14.95 20.73 -6.98
N GLY A 104 14.78 20.93 -5.67
CA GLY A 104 13.93 21.98 -5.12
C GLY A 104 12.44 21.62 -5.02
N ASP A 105 12.05 20.37 -5.31
CA ASP A 105 10.66 19.93 -5.21
C ASP A 105 10.11 20.13 -3.79
N GLN A 106 8.91 20.72 -3.71
CA GLN A 106 8.29 21.06 -2.42
C GLN A 106 7.90 19.84 -1.61
N HIS A 107 7.39 18.79 -2.27
CA HIS A 107 7.00 17.56 -1.58
C HIS A 107 8.24 16.82 -1.03
N LEU A 108 9.36 16.78 -1.79
CA LEU A 108 10.61 16.23 -1.29
C LEU A 108 11.10 16.96 -0.04
N ASN A 109 11.05 18.31 -0.05
CA ASN A 109 11.41 19.10 1.11
C ASN A 109 10.48 18.83 2.31
N ALA A 110 9.18 18.74 2.08
CA ALA A 110 8.19 18.41 3.12
C ALA A 110 8.44 17.03 3.74
N MET A 111 8.76 16.00 2.93
CA MET A 111 9.10 14.68 3.41
C MET A 111 10.37 14.68 4.29
N ASN A 112 11.42 15.41 3.90
CA ASN A 112 12.64 15.55 4.70
C ASN A 112 12.35 16.21 6.06
N LEU A 113 11.57 17.30 6.07
CA LEU A 113 11.14 17.96 7.31
C LEU A 113 10.30 17.04 8.19
N LYS A 114 9.39 16.27 7.58
CA LYS A 114 8.55 15.30 8.28
C LYS A 114 9.38 14.22 8.97
N LEU A 115 10.38 13.66 8.29
CA LEU A 115 11.26 12.63 8.85
C LEU A 115 12.01 13.11 10.10
N ASN A 116 12.41 14.41 10.11
CA ASN A 116 13.23 14.97 11.17
C ASN A 116 12.40 15.54 12.35
N ASN A 117 11.19 16.04 12.09
CA ASN A 117 10.46 16.87 13.06
C ASN A 117 9.17 16.20 13.57
N ILE A 118 8.71 15.09 12.97
CA ILE A 118 7.47 14.43 13.34
C ILE A 118 7.79 13.04 13.89
N GLU A 119 7.24 12.72 15.07
CA GLU A 119 7.31 11.38 15.60
C GLU A 119 6.42 10.44 14.75
N LEU A 120 7.06 9.47 14.11
CA LEU A 120 6.44 8.47 13.24
C LEU A 120 6.58 7.08 13.85
N ASN A 121 5.54 6.27 13.76
CA ASN A 121 5.66 4.85 14.05
C ASN A 121 6.50 4.13 12.98
N LYS A 122 6.87 2.87 13.25
CA LYS A 122 7.77 2.10 12.35
C LYS A 122 7.24 1.98 10.92
N ASN A 123 5.94 1.72 10.75
CA ASN A 123 5.35 1.58 9.41
C ASN A 123 5.30 2.93 8.67
N GLN A 124 4.94 4.00 9.35
CA GLN A 124 4.97 5.35 8.80
C GLN A 124 6.39 5.74 8.36
N LYS A 125 7.39 5.43 9.20
CA LYS A 125 8.79 5.69 8.89
C LYS A 125 9.28 4.90 7.67
N ILE A 126 8.89 3.63 7.55
CA ILE A 126 9.21 2.80 6.38
C ILE A 126 8.67 3.42 5.10
N ASN A 127 7.37 3.80 5.07
CA ASN A 127 6.76 4.40 3.90
C ASN A 127 7.45 5.70 3.49
N LEU A 128 7.75 6.57 4.45
CA LEU A 128 8.41 7.84 4.20
C LEU A 128 9.85 7.65 3.69
N LEU A 129 10.60 6.70 4.25
CA LEU A 129 11.95 6.37 3.80
C LEU A 129 11.95 5.84 2.36
N PHE A 130 10.99 5.00 1.98
CA PHE A 130 10.89 4.52 0.60
C PHE A 130 10.47 5.65 -0.37
N ALA A 131 9.59 6.55 0.06
CA ALA A 131 9.22 7.73 -0.72
C ALA A 131 10.44 8.65 -0.95
N LEU A 132 11.21 8.92 0.10
CA LEU A 132 12.45 9.72 0.02
C LEU A 132 13.51 9.04 -0.85
N ALA A 133 13.66 7.73 -0.75
CA ALA A 133 14.60 6.98 -1.58
C ALA A 133 14.32 7.18 -3.07
N LYS A 134 13.05 7.01 -3.46
CA LYS A 134 12.59 7.21 -4.85
C LYS A 134 12.80 8.67 -5.29
N ALA A 135 12.49 9.65 -4.45
CA ALA A 135 12.65 11.05 -4.78
C ALA A 135 14.14 11.42 -4.95
N HIS A 136 15.04 10.93 -4.09
CA HIS A 136 16.49 11.15 -4.20
C HIS A 136 17.08 10.43 -5.43
N GLU A 137 16.59 9.24 -5.80
CA GLU A 137 16.96 8.57 -7.03
C GLU A 137 16.63 9.42 -8.26
N ASP A 138 15.42 9.98 -8.32
CA ASP A 138 14.99 10.81 -9.45
C ASP A 138 15.86 12.04 -9.69
N ILE A 139 16.42 12.63 -8.64
CA ILE A 139 17.29 13.80 -8.72
C ILE A 139 18.79 13.45 -8.78
N GLY A 140 19.12 12.15 -8.86
CA GLY A 140 20.51 11.67 -9.00
C GLY A 140 21.29 11.61 -7.69
N GLU A 141 20.68 11.81 -6.53
CA GLU A 141 21.32 11.71 -5.21
C GLU A 141 21.37 10.26 -4.71
N ILE A 142 22.11 9.41 -5.43
CA ILE A 142 22.11 7.94 -5.27
C ILE A 142 22.51 7.50 -3.86
N GLU A 143 23.47 8.17 -3.23
CA GLU A 143 23.90 7.82 -1.87
C GLU A 143 22.78 8.03 -0.85
N LYS A 144 22.03 9.13 -0.96
CA LYS A 144 20.87 9.38 -0.09
C LYS A 144 19.72 8.42 -0.37
N SER A 145 19.48 8.10 -1.64
CA SER A 145 18.51 7.09 -2.03
C SER A 145 18.83 5.75 -1.37
N PHE A 146 20.07 5.26 -1.52
CA PHE A 146 20.52 4.00 -0.94
C PHE A 146 20.46 3.98 0.59
N ALA A 147 20.83 5.08 1.25
CA ALA A 147 20.76 5.22 2.71
C ALA A 147 19.32 5.07 3.21
N ASN A 148 18.36 5.75 2.54
CA ASN A 148 16.93 5.67 2.89
C ASN A 148 16.37 4.26 2.64
N LEU A 149 16.68 3.63 1.49
CA LEU A 149 16.29 2.24 1.21
C LEU A 149 16.82 1.27 2.26
N SER A 150 18.10 1.39 2.60
CA SER A 150 18.76 0.51 3.57
C SER A 150 18.13 0.62 4.95
N LEU A 151 17.88 1.84 5.42
CA LEU A 151 17.23 2.09 6.71
C LEU A 151 15.79 1.60 6.72
N GLY A 152 15.01 1.87 5.66
CA GLY A 152 13.64 1.40 5.52
C GLY A 152 13.55 -0.13 5.56
N ASN A 153 14.43 -0.81 4.81
CA ASN A 153 14.52 -2.27 4.80
C ASN A 153 14.98 -2.85 6.14
N GLN A 154 15.91 -2.20 6.82
CA GLN A 154 16.34 -2.63 8.16
C GLN A 154 15.18 -2.57 9.16
N ILE A 155 14.42 -1.46 9.19
CA ILE A 155 13.25 -1.33 10.07
C ILE A 155 12.20 -2.39 9.70
N LYS A 156 11.93 -2.59 8.41
CA LYS A 156 10.98 -3.59 7.93
C LYS A 156 11.39 -5.01 8.32
N ARG A 157 12.67 -5.36 8.17
CA ARG A 157 13.20 -6.67 8.58
C ARG A 157 13.02 -6.90 10.08
N ASN A 158 13.24 -5.87 10.91
CA ASN A 158 13.06 -5.97 12.37
C ASN A 158 11.58 -6.08 12.80
N LEU A 159 10.63 -5.84 11.89
CA LEU A 159 9.19 -6.06 12.12
C LEU A 159 8.75 -7.46 11.70
N LEU A 160 9.50 -8.11 10.82
CA LEU A 160 9.23 -9.48 10.40
C LEU A 160 9.89 -10.42 11.40
N ASP A 161 9.11 -11.30 11.99
CA ASP A 161 9.62 -12.44 12.79
C ASP A 161 10.15 -13.50 11.81
N PHE A 162 11.19 -13.11 11.05
CA PHE A 162 11.79 -13.92 10.00
C PHE A 162 13.25 -14.23 10.34
N ASP A 163 13.53 -15.51 10.63
CA ASP A 163 14.89 -16.02 10.71
C ASP A 163 15.20 -16.90 9.49
N ILE A 164 16.18 -16.47 8.68
CA ILE A 164 16.65 -17.22 7.51
C ILE A 164 17.12 -18.65 7.88
N LYS A 165 17.51 -18.88 9.16
CA LYS A 165 17.88 -20.21 9.65
C LYS A 165 16.68 -21.15 9.74
N ASP A 166 15.50 -20.62 10.06
CA ASP A 166 14.27 -21.43 10.12
C ASP A 166 13.80 -21.78 8.72
N GLU A 167 13.90 -20.87 7.75
CA GLU A 167 13.66 -21.16 6.34
C GLU A 167 14.63 -22.21 5.79
N ALA A 168 15.92 -22.12 6.16
CA ALA A 168 16.92 -23.12 5.79
C ALA A 168 16.61 -24.49 6.36
N LYS A 169 16.09 -24.56 7.61
CA LYS A 169 15.64 -25.82 8.24
C LYS A 169 14.44 -26.40 7.47
N LEU A 170 13.43 -25.57 7.20
CA LEU A 170 12.25 -25.97 6.42
C LEU A 170 12.64 -26.49 5.04
N PHE A 171 13.52 -25.77 4.33
CA PHE A 171 14.00 -26.18 3.02
C PHE A 171 14.75 -27.52 3.07
N ASN A 172 15.57 -27.74 4.08
CA ASN A 172 16.26 -29.01 4.29
C ASN A 172 15.30 -30.16 4.64
N GLN A 173 14.22 -29.89 5.38
CA GLN A 173 13.17 -30.88 5.62
C GLN A 173 12.42 -31.25 4.33
N ILE A 174 12.03 -30.24 3.54
CA ILE A 174 11.41 -30.46 2.22
C ILE A 174 12.35 -31.31 1.34
N LYS A 175 13.61 -30.93 1.23
CA LYS A 175 14.60 -31.67 0.45
C LYS A 175 14.73 -33.14 0.88
N LYS A 176 14.73 -33.42 2.21
CA LYS A 176 14.75 -34.80 2.73
C LYS A 176 13.50 -35.59 2.35
N VAL A 177 12.31 -34.98 2.41
CA VAL A 177 11.06 -35.64 2.02
C VAL A 177 11.11 -36.00 0.52
N PHE A 178 11.51 -35.07 -0.33
CA PHE A 178 11.55 -35.29 -1.78
C PHE A 178 12.69 -36.24 -2.22
N SER A 179 13.83 -36.26 -1.50
CA SER A 179 14.89 -37.22 -1.81
C SER A 179 14.52 -38.69 -1.52
N ASN A 180 13.52 -38.91 -0.66
CA ASN A 180 13.02 -40.23 -0.30
C ASN A 180 11.82 -40.66 -1.18
N ILE A 181 11.34 -39.82 -2.08
CA ILE A 181 10.27 -40.17 -3.03
C ILE A 181 10.91 -40.85 -4.25
N ASP A 182 10.63 -42.14 -4.40
CA ASP A 182 11.00 -42.91 -5.60
C ASP A 182 10.15 -42.40 -6.80
N THR A 183 10.72 -41.46 -7.55
CA THR A 183 10.07 -40.86 -8.72
C THR A 183 9.67 -41.89 -9.79
N ASN A 184 10.32 -43.08 -9.82
CA ASN A 184 9.95 -44.18 -10.71
C ASN A 184 8.63 -44.87 -10.33
N LYS A 185 8.22 -44.77 -9.05
CA LYS A 185 6.91 -45.28 -8.60
C LYS A 185 5.75 -44.33 -8.87
N VAL A 186 6.02 -43.04 -8.95
CA VAL A 186 5.00 -42.00 -9.22
C VAL A 186 4.65 -41.96 -10.70
N LEU A 187 5.61 -42.18 -11.58
CA LEU A 187 5.43 -42.14 -13.05
C LEU A 187 4.80 -43.42 -13.63
N LYS A 188 4.70 -44.51 -12.84
CA LYS A 188 4.11 -45.78 -13.28
C LYS A 188 2.61 -45.94 -12.97
N LYS A 189 1.94 -44.90 -12.44
CA LYS A 189 0.52 -44.88 -12.08
C LYS A 189 -0.37 -44.03 -12.97
N ASN A 190 0.11 -43.66 -14.14
CA ASN A 190 -0.71 -43.05 -15.22
C ASN A 190 -0.67 -43.91 -16.46
#